data_8cc3f93414d7fa5cbc024731c3b61205
#
_entry.id   8cc3f93414d7fa5cbc024731c3b61205
#
_cell.length_a   1.000
_cell.length_b   1.000
_cell.length_c   1.000
_cell.angle_alpha   90.00
_cell.angle_beta   90.00
_cell.angle_gamma   90.00
#
_symmetry.space_group_name_H-M   'P 1'
#
loop_
_entity.id
_entity.type
_entity.pdbx_description
1 polymer ?
#
loop_
_entity_poly.entity_id
_entity_poly.type
_entity_poly.pdbx_seq_one_letter_code
_entity_poly.pdbx_strand_id
1 'polypeptide(L)'
;MRLGWKGIVGAAFGLVLLAAHTTAPRSAPMEPTSPLDKLVGRWVGEGFLGIKDGKSEAVKCRVTYIPAESTHQLKQTVRCASAGGSIEVQSHIVYSAGAISGSWSELTRNMRGDLAGKVTPRGFQVMVTGTDLNANMNVVINGPKQIIEIQFNNSSLIGLTLVLTKG
;
A
#
# COMPACT_ATOMS: atom_id res chain seq x y z
N MET A 1 81.94 -30.82 53.61
CA MET A 1 80.82 -30.05 54.14
C MET A 1 80.39 -29.03 53.09
N ARG A 2 79.28 -29.26 52.45
CA ARG A 2 78.28 -28.25 51.96
C ARG A 2 77.32 -28.94 51.01
N LEU A 3 76.13 -29.10 51.49
CA LEU A 3 74.95 -29.54 50.72
C LEU A 3 74.58 -28.51 49.62
N GLY A 4 74.41 -28.99 48.42
CA GLY A 4 73.84 -28.26 47.34
C GLY A 4 72.42 -28.73 47.03
N TRP A 5 71.46 -27.87 47.20
CA TRP A 5 70.04 -28.15 46.93
C TRP A 5 69.75 -27.82 45.48
N LYS A 6 69.28 -28.79 44.77
CA LYS A 6 68.74 -28.62 43.37
C LYS A 6 67.32 -28.24 43.45
N GLY A 7 67.03 -27.00 42.96
CA GLY A 7 65.67 -26.53 42.78
C GLY A 7 65.03 -27.06 41.49
N ILE A 8 63.86 -27.64 41.63
CA ILE A 8 63.02 -28.15 40.54
C ILE A 8 62.18 -26.93 40.03
N VAL A 9 62.38 -26.55 38.76
CA VAL A 9 61.52 -25.53 38.07
C VAL A 9 60.35 -26.30 37.47
N GLY A 10 59.17 -26.14 38.06
CA GLY A 10 57.90 -26.62 37.51
C GLY A 10 57.39 -25.66 36.48
N ALA A 11 57.31 -26.02 35.21
CA ALA A 11 56.65 -25.28 34.15
C ALA A 11 55.14 -25.53 34.23
N ALA A 12 54.38 -24.51 34.66
CA ALA A 12 52.96 -24.52 34.61
C ALA A 12 52.47 -24.12 33.18
N PHE A 13 51.96 -25.12 32.44
CA PHE A 13 51.27 -24.89 31.17
C PHE A 13 49.88 -24.36 31.48
N GLY A 14 49.68 -23.05 31.27
CA GLY A 14 48.37 -22.41 31.33
C GLY A 14 47.56 -22.73 30.07
N LEU A 15 46.52 -23.54 30.20
CA LEU A 15 45.57 -23.82 29.14
C LEU A 15 44.63 -22.63 28.97
N VAL A 16 44.86 -21.80 27.94
CA VAL A 16 43.95 -20.68 27.58
C VAL A 16 42.76 -21.26 26.80
N LEU A 17 41.61 -21.38 27.44
CA LEU A 17 40.33 -21.70 26.80
C LEU A 17 39.84 -20.47 26.05
N LEU A 18 40.00 -20.45 24.73
CA LEU A 18 39.29 -19.48 23.86
C LEU A 18 37.81 -19.84 23.80
N ALA A 19 36.98 -19.13 24.53
CA ALA A 19 35.53 -19.21 24.39
C ALA A 19 35.11 -18.55 23.06
N ALA A 20 34.82 -19.35 22.05
CA ALA A 20 34.22 -18.86 20.79
C ALA A 20 32.81 -18.41 21.07
N HIS A 21 32.59 -17.09 21.09
CA HIS A 21 31.27 -16.49 21.17
C HIS A 21 30.61 -16.62 19.79
N THR A 22 29.81 -17.66 19.62
CA THR A 22 28.91 -17.78 18.46
C THR A 22 27.75 -16.77 18.61
N THR A 23 27.86 -15.61 17.96
CA THR A 23 26.77 -14.70 17.81
C THR A 23 25.76 -15.32 16.85
N ALA A 24 24.64 -15.82 17.38
CA ALA A 24 23.50 -16.25 16.56
C ALA A 24 22.98 -15.06 15.73
N PRO A 25 22.68 -15.26 14.44
CA PRO A 25 22.09 -14.22 13.63
C PRO A 25 20.73 -13.83 14.24
N ARG A 26 20.61 -12.58 14.65
CA ARG A 26 19.36 -12.02 15.16
C ARG A 26 18.45 -11.85 13.96
N SER A 27 17.43 -12.71 13.83
CA SER A 27 16.37 -12.55 12.84
C SER A 27 15.77 -11.16 13.03
N ALA A 28 15.86 -10.32 12.00
CA ALA A 28 15.18 -9.01 12.00
C ALA A 28 13.68 -9.26 12.20
N PRO A 29 12.98 -8.44 13.02
CA PRO A 29 11.54 -8.51 13.14
C PRO A 29 10.93 -8.37 11.74
N MET A 30 10.11 -9.35 11.31
CA MET A 30 9.38 -9.26 10.06
C MET A 30 8.36 -8.13 10.23
N GLU A 31 8.49 -7.05 9.47
CA GLU A 31 7.48 -5.97 9.47
C GLU A 31 6.11 -6.58 9.13
N PRO A 32 5.05 -6.23 9.88
CA PRO A 32 3.72 -6.73 9.58
C PRO A 32 3.33 -6.31 8.16
N THR A 33 2.92 -7.28 7.36
CA THR A 33 2.46 -7.03 5.97
C THR A 33 1.26 -6.09 5.98
N SER A 34 1.36 -5.00 5.23
CA SER A 34 0.27 -4.03 5.09
C SER A 34 -0.82 -4.59 4.18
N PRO A 35 -2.11 -4.39 4.47
CA PRO A 35 -3.18 -4.71 3.52
C PRO A 35 -3.04 -3.94 2.19
N LEU A 36 -2.31 -2.83 2.18
CA LEU A 36 -2.00 -2.04 0.99
C LEU A 36 -1.03 -2.76 0.03
N ASP A 37 -0.23 -3.71 0.49
CA ASP A 37 0.76 -4.44 -0.34
C ASP A 37 0.10 -5.15 -1.52
N LYS A 38 -1.16 -5.59 -1.37
CA LYS A 38 -1.94 -6.20 -2.44
C LYS A 38 -2.19 -5.26 -3.62
N LEU A 39 -2.23 -3.95 -3.36
CA LEU A 39 -2.44 -2.93 -4.37
C LEU A 39 -1.19 -2.62 -5.19
N VAL A 40 0.00 -2.72 -4.60
CA VAL A 40 1.27 -2.29 -5.21
C VAL A 40 1.43 -2.85 -6.62
N GLY A 41 1.76 -1.97 -7.56
CA GLY A 41 1.98 -2.28 -8.95
C GLY A 41 1.06 -1.51 -9.89
N ARG A 42 1.00 -1.98 -11.13
CA ARG A 42 0.20 -1.38 -12.20
C ARG A 42 -1.03 -2.24 -12.47
N TRP A 43 -2.16 -1.58 -12.62
CA TRP A 43 -3.45 -2.19 -12.91
C TRP A 43 -4.05 -1.52 -14.14
N VAL A 44 -4.61 -2.31 -15.04
CA VAL A 44 -5.25 -1.82 -16.26
C VAL A 44 -6.59 -2.50 -16.44
N GLY A 45 -7.54 -1.79 -16.98
CA GLY A 45 -8.86 -2.35 -17.27
C GLY A 45 -9.85 -1.32 -17.71
N GLU A 46 -11.11 -1.71 -17.69
CA GLU A 46 -12.20 -0.94 -18.24
C GLU A 46 -13.46 -1.08 -17.39
N GLY A 47 -14.45 -0.27 -17.68
CA GLY A 47 -15.73 -0.28 -17.02
C GLY A 47 -16.68 0.75 -17.58
N PHE A 48 -17.65 1.15 -16.76
CA PHE A 48 -18.74 2.04 -17.18
C PHE A 48 -18.95 3.14 -16.16
N LEU A 49 -19.05 4.38 -16.67
CA LEU A 49 -19.46 5.56 -15.93
C LEU A 49 -20.94 5.81 -16.19
N GLY A 50 -21.76 5.72 -15.16
CA GLY A 50 -23.19 6.08 -15.20
C GLY A 50 -23.36 7.59 -15.04
N ILE A 51 -24.18 8.18 -15.91
CA ILE A 51 -24.52 9.59 -15.95
C ILE A 51 -26.03 9.72 -15.76
N LYS A 52 -26.51 10.81 -15.17
CA LYS A 52 -27.95 11.10 -15.06
C LYS A 52 -28.63 10.99 -16.42
N ASP A 53 -29.92 10.76 -16.41
CA ASP A 53 -30.78 10.54 -17.59
C ASP A 53 -30.51 9.21 -18.33
N GLY A 54 -30.01 8.20 -17.59
CA GLY A 54 -29.84 6.84 -18.10
C GLY A 54 -28.70 6.66 -19.10
N LYS A 55 -27.81 7.64 -19.21
CA LYS A 55 -26.63 7.57 -20.07
C LYS A 55 -25.49 6.84 -19.35
N SER A 56 -24.68 6.14 -20.14
CA SER A 56 -23.44 5.55 -19.66
C SER A 56 -22.33 5.70 -20.68
N GLU A 57 -21.10 5.80 -20.20
CA GLU A 57 -19.89 5.85 -21.03
C GLU A 57 -18.96 4.72 -20.66
N ALA A 58 -18.39 4.06 -21.67
CA ALA A 58 -17.30 3.13 -21.47
C ALA A 58 -16.03 3.89 -21.07
N VAL A 59 -15.35 3.40 -20.05
CA VAL A 59 -14.15 4.03 -19.49
C VAL A 59 -13.00 3.02 -19.49
N LYS A 60 -11.83 3.45 -19.94
CA LYS A 60 -10.59 2.68 -19.82
C LYS A 60 -9.67 3.37 -18.84
N CYS A 61 -9.17 2.60 -17.87
CA CYS A 61 -8.34 3.13 -16.79
C CYS A 61 -7.02 2.40 -16.64
N ARG A 62 -6.04 3.16 -16.19
CA ARG A 62 -4.76 2.66 -15.66
C ARG A 62 -4.59 3.23 -14.27
N VAL A 63 -4.34 2.34 -13.32
CA VAL A 63 -4.05 2.69 -11.92
C VAL A 63 -2.66 2.19 -11.56
N THR A 64 -1.86 3.03 -10.95
CA THR A 64 -0.52 2.67 -10.47
C THR A 64 -0.46 2.99 -8.99
N TYR A 65 0.00 2.01 -8.20
CA TYR A 65 0.25 2.18 -6.77
C TYR A 65 1.73 1.94 -6.51
N ILE A 66 2.38 2.90 -5.86
CA ILE A 66 3.79 2.82 -5.45
C ILE A 66 3.88 3.00 -3.95
N PRO A 67 4.71 2.21 -3.23
CA PRO A 67 5.02 2.46 -1.83
C PRO A 67 5.54 3.89 -1.65
N ALA A 68 5.12 4.56 -0.58
CA ALA A 68 5.64 5.86 -0.19
C ALA A 68 6.75 5.70 0.86
N GLU A 69 6.68 6.43 1.97
CA GLU A 69 7.73 6.44 2.99
C GLU A 69 7.75 5.16 3.85
N SER A 70 6.64 4.40 3.85
CA SER A 70 6.53 3.14 4.58
C SER A 70 5.61 2.16 3.86
N THR A 71 5.59 0.89 4.28
CA THR A 71 4.68 -0.15 3.77
C THR A 71 3.20 0.16 4.08
N HIS A 72 2.93 1.10 4.99
CA HIS A 72 1.60 1.57 5.36
C HIS A 72 1.13 2.79 4.54
N GLN A 73 1.89 3.21 3.55
CA GLN A 73 1.59 4.38 2.73
C GLN A 73 1.78 4.08 1.25
N LEU A 74 0.84 4.55 0.43
CA LEU A 74 0.90 4.46 -1.03
C LEU A 74 0.70 5.83 -1.68
N LYS A 75 1.42 6.04 -2.77
CA LYS A 75 1.06 7.02 -3.80
C LYS A 75 0.29 6.29 -4.89
N GLN A 76 -0.88 6.82 -5.25
CA GLN A 76 -1.71 6.29 -6.32
C GLN A 76 -1.79 7.30 -7.45
N THR A 77 -1.73 6.82 -8.69
CA THR A 77 -2.05 7.59 -9.88
C THR A 77 -3.11 6.83 -10.67
N VAL A 78 -4.24 7.48 -10.93
CA VAL A 78 -5.34 6.97 -11.75
C VAL A 78 -5.42 7.81 -13.01
N ARG A 79 -5.38 7.17 -14.17
CA ARG A 79 -5.62 7.80 -15.46
C ARG A 79 -6.74 7.08 -16.16
N CYS A 80 -7.82 7.78 -16.45
CA CYS A 80 -8.96 7.23 -17.15
C CYS A 80 -9.31 8.08 -18.37
N ALA A 81 -9.83 7.41 -19.40
CA ALA A 81 -10.34 8.03 -20.62
C ALA A 81 -11.69 7.45 -20.99
N SER A 82 -12.60 8.31 -21.44
CA SER A 82 -13.91 7.98 -22.00
C SER A 82 -14.20 8.85 -23.24
N ALA A 83 -15.39 8.70 -23.83
CA ALA A 83 -15.83 9.60 -24.90
C ALA A 83 -15.93 11.07 -24.43
N GLY A 84 -16.27 11.30 -23.16
CA GLY A 84 -16.37 12.62 -22.54
C GLY A 84 -15.03 13.27 -22.18
N GLY A 85 -13.91 12.59 -22.36
CA GLY A 85 -12.58 13.11 -22.09
C GLY A 85 -11.70 12.22 -21.19
N SER A 86 -10.68 12.82 -20.65
CA SER A 86 -9.73 12.14 -19.76
C SER A 86 -9.61 12.83 -18.42
N ILE A 87 -9.24 12.05 -17.40
CA ILE A 87 -8.93 12.53 -16.06
C ILE A 87 -7.61 11.92 -15.56
N GLU A 88 -6.93 12.68 -14.70
CA GLU A 88 -5.81 12.17 -13.92
C GLU A 88 -6.02 12.52 -12.44
N VAL A 89 -6.09 11.48 -11.60
CA VAL A 89 -6.20 11.60 -10.15
C VAL A 89 -4.94 11.09 -9.50
N GLN A 90 -4.39 11.87 -8.59
CA GLN A 90 -3.29 11.48 -7.72
C GLN A 90 -3.79 11.41 -6.28
N SER A 91 -3.39 10.38 -5.55
CA SER A 91 -3.79 10.20 -4.16
C SER A 91 -2.59 9.78 -3.31
N HIS A 92 -2.61 10.21 -2.06
CA HIS A 92 -1.76 9.69 -1.00
C HIS A 92 -2.65 8.93 -0.01
N ILE A 93 -2.38 7.64 0.17
CA ILE A 93 -3.19 6.71 0.96
C ILE A 93 -2.37 6.24 2.15
N VAL A 94 -2.96 6.30 3.32
CA VAL A 94 -2.36 5.87 4.60
C VAL A 94 -3.24 4.82 5.25
N TYR A 95 -2.62 3.73 5.69
CA TYR A 95 -3.24 2.70 6.52
C TYR A 95 -2.76 2.79 7.96
N SER A 96 -3.67 2.75 8.91
CA SER A 96 -3.36 2.69 10.33
C SER A 96 -4.45 1.93 11.08
N ALA A 97 -4.08 0.84 11.76
CA ALA A 97 -4.95 0.08 12.66
C ALA A 97 -6.36 -0.25 12.09
N GLY A 98 -6.41 -0.67 10.82
CA GLY A 98 -7.67 -1.02 10.15
C GLY A 98 -8.35 0.15 9.44
N ALA A 99 -7.94 1.38 9.70
CA ALA A 99 -8.45 2.58 9.04
C ALA A 99 -7.63 2.92 7.79
N ILE A 100 -8.31 3.50 6.81
CA ILE A 100 -7.73 4.13 5.62
C ILE A 100 -8.00 5.63 5.70
N SER A 101 -6.97 6.42 5.46
CA SER A 101 -7.08 7.87 5.33
C SER A 101 -6.19 8.35 4.18
N GLY A 102 -6.36 9.59 3.77
CA GLY A 102 -5.51 10.17 2.74
C GLY A 102 -6.12 11.38 2.08
N SER A 103 -5.45 11.84 1.04
CA SER A 103 -5.89 12.97 0.21
C SER A 103 -5.86 12.58 -1.27
N TRP A 104 -6.63 13.30 -2.06
CA TRP A 104 -6.64 13.15 -3.51
C TRP A 104 -6.68 14.51 -4.21
N SER A 105 -6.19 14.54 -5.43
CA SER A 105 -6.31 15.67 -6.34
C SER A 105 -6.54 15.17 -7.77
N GLU A 106 -7.49 15.80 -8.46
CA GLU A 106 -7.75 15.63 -9.89
C GLU A 106 -7.12 16.82 -10.63
N LEU A 107 -6.21 16.53 -11.56
CA LEU A 107 -5.32 17.54 -12.12
C LEU A 107 -5.94 18.33 -13.27
N THR A 108 -6.93 17.76 -13.96
CA THR A 108 -7.55 18.39 -15.15
C THR A 108 -8.50 19.52 -14.76
N ARG A 109 -9.25 19.34 -13.67
CA ARG A 109 -10.24 20.33 -13.17
C ARG A 109 -9.81 21.00 -11.87
N ASN A 110 -8.59 20.71 -11.39
CA ASN A 110 -8.03 21.23 -10.14
C ASN A 110 -8.92 20.97 -8.91
N MET A 111 -9.54 19.79 -8.86
CA MET A 111 -10.32 19.35 -7.69
C MET A 111 -9.42 18.63 -6.69
N ARG A 112 -9.77 18.70 -5.42
CA ARG A 112 -9.05 18.04 -4.34
C ARG A 112 -9.97 17.68 -3.19
N GLY A 113 -9.52 16.78 -2.33
CA GLY A 113 -10.25 16.39 -1.14
C GLY A 113 -9.57 15.29 -0.36
N ASP A 114 -10.34 14.64 0.49
CA ASP A 114 -9.86 13.65 1.45
C ASP A 114 -10.46 12.27 1.18
N LEU A 115 -9.77 11.27 1.68
CA LEU A 115 -10.15 9.87 1.71
C LEU A 115 -10.27 9.44 3.18
N ALA A 116 -11.38 8.81 3.53
CA ALA A 116 -11.56 8.21 4.84
C ALA A 116 -12.28 6.86 4.71
N GLY A 117 -11.79 5.82 5.38
CA GLY A 117 -12.38 4.51 5.21
C GLY A 117 -11.80 3.44 6.11
N LYS A 118 -12.06 2.20 5.73
CA LYS A 118 -11.62 1.03 6.48
C LYS A 118 -11.22 -0.11 5.56
N VAL A 119 -10.37 -0.97 6.08
CA VAL A 119 -10.06 -2.28 5.49
C VAL A 119 -11.25 -3.22 5.68
N THR A 120 -11.54 -4.03 4.69
CA THR A 120 -12.51 -5.13 4.73
C THR A 120 -11.80 -6.46 4.47
N PRO A 121 -12.42 -7.61 4.70
CA PRO A 121 -11.80 -8.91 4.43
C PRO A 121 -11.33 -9.10 2.97
N ARG A 122 -11.96 -8.40 2.02
CA ARG A 122 -11.65 -8.51 0.59
C ARG A 122 -11.09 -7.24 -0.06
N GLY A 123 -10.85 -6.18 0.72
CA GLY A 123 -10.37 -4.92 0.16
C GLY A 123 -10.64 -3.72 1.05
N PHE A 124 -11.34 -2.70 0.53
CA PHE A 124 -11.48 -1.42 1.21
C PHE A 124 -12.85 -0.80 0.97
N GLN A 125 -13.39 -0.12 1.97
CA GLN A 125 -14.51 0.80 1.84
C GLN A 125 -14.03 2.20 2.17
N VAL A 126 -14.21 3.15 1.25
CA VAL A 126 -13.65 4.49 1.36
C VAL A 126 -14.73 5.52 1.00
N MET A 127 -14.88 6.51 1.84
CA MET A 127 -15.60 7.75 1.53
C MET A 127 -14.62 8.73 0.90
N VAL A 128 -15.01 9.29 -0.23
CA VAL A 128 -14.27 10.31 -0.97
C VAL A 128 -15.01 11.62 -0.77
N THR A 129 -14.33 12.63 -0.26
CA THR A 129 -14.91 13.96 -0.03
C THR A 129 -14.10 15.02 -0.75
N GLY A 130 -14.76 16.03 -1.29
CA GLY A 130 -14.15 17.18 -1.96
C GLY A 130 -15.13 18.32 -2.07
N THR A 131 -14.69 19.47 -2.59
CA THR A 131 -15.51 20.68 -2.68
C THR A 131 -16.81 20.45 -3.46
N ASP A 132 -16.72 19.77 -4.61
CA ASP A 132 -17.85 19.56 -5.52
C ASP A 132 -18.10 18.06 -5.80
N LEU A 133 -17.46 17.17 -5.05
CA LEU A 133 -17.56 15.74 -5.27
C LEU A 133 -17.54 15.00 -3.94
N ASN A 134 -18.62 14.26 -3.71
CA ASN A 134 -18.69 13.28 -2.63
C ASN A 134 -19.08 11.92 -3.20
N ALA A 135 -18.41 10.87 -2.77
CA ALA A 135 -18.68 9.52 -3.25
C ALA A 135 -18.37 8.46 -2.19
N ASN A 136 -19.04 7.32 -2.31
CA ASN A 136 -18.68 6.09 -1.61
C ASN A 136 -17.99 5.17 -2.59
N MET A 137 -16.83 4.65 -2.21
CA MET A 137 -16.02 3.75 -3.03
C MET A 137 -15.84 2.41 -2.31
N ASN A 138 -16.11 1.33 -3.03
CA ASN A 138 -15.82 -0.02 -2.60
C ASN A 138 -14.76 -0.63 -3.52
N VAL A 139 -13.71 -1.18 -2.94
CA VAL A 139 -12.59 -1.81 -3.65
C VAL A 139 -12.53 -3.26 -3.20
N VAL A 140 -12.69 -4.20 -4.13
CA VAL A 140 -12.54 -5.63 -3.90
C VAL A 140 -11.32 -6.14 -4.65
N ILE A 141 -10.46 -6.89 -3.96
CA ILE A 141 -9.23 -7.46 -4.53
C ILE A 141 -9.36 -8.99 -4.46
N ASN A 142 -9.19 -9.63 -5.60
CA ASN A 142 -9.19 -11.09 -5.72
C ASN A 142 -8.03 -11.53 -6.62
N GLY A 143 -6.91 -11.88 -6.01
CA GLY A 143 -5.68 -12.20 -6.72
C GLY A 143 -5.24 -11.07 -7.66
N PRO A 144 -5.10 -11.33 -8.96
CA PRO A 144 -4.68 -10.34 -9.95
C PRO A 144 -5.83 -9.41 -10.41
N LYS A 145 -7.04 -9.54 -9.86
CA LYS A 145 -8.20 -8.73 -10.23
C LYS A 145 -8.57 -7.75 -9.13
N GLN A 146 -8.94 -6.54 -9.53
CA GLN A 146 -9.48 -5.50 -8.67
C GLN A 146 -10.80 -5.01 -9.26
N ILE A 147 -11.84 -4.95 -8.44
CA ILE A 147 -13.13 -4.35 -8.80
C ILE A 147 -13.28 -3.09 -7.97
N ILE A 148 -13.56 -1.99 -8.63
CA ILE A 148 -13.79 -0.69 -8.01
C ILE A 148 -15.21 -0.27 -8.36
N GLU A 149 -16.01 0.00 -7.34
CA GLU A 149 -17.35 0.54 -7.46
C GLU A 149 -17.41 1.89 -6.74
N ILE A 150 -17.83 2.92 -7.44
CA ILE A 150 -17.98 4.27 -6.89
C ILE A 150 -19.43 4.70 -7.08
N GLN A 151 -20.05 5.20 -6.03
CA GLN A 151 -21.36 5.83 -6.05
C GLN A 151 -21.19 7.32 -5.74
N PHE A 152 -21.51 8.18 -6.70
CA PHE A 152 -21.42 9.62 -6.54
C PHE A 152 -22.68 10.17 -5.87
N ASN A 153 -22.50 11.08 -4.92
CA ASN A 153 -23.56 11.76 -4.22
C ASN A 153 -23.68 13.20 -4.75
N ASN A 154 -24.91 13.68 -4.97
CA ASN A 154 -25.19 15.05 -5.38
C ASN A 154 -24.40 15.52 -6.62
N SER A 155 -24.27 14.67 -7.61
CA SER A 155 -23.52 14.91 -8.86
C SER A 155 -24.38 14.60 -10.08
N SER A 156 -23.95 15.05 -11.27
CA SER A 156 -24.48 14.57 -12.55
C SER A 156 -24.02 13.14 -12.85
N LEU A 157 -22.98 12.66 -12.18
CA LEU A 157 -22.52 11.29 -12.24
C LEU A 157 -23.31 10.43 -11.24
N ILE A 158 -23.64 9.22 -11.60
CA ILE A 158 -24.35 8.25 -10.74
C ILE A 158 -23.34 7.31 -10.10
N GLY A 159 -22.49 6.70 -10.89
CA GLY A 159 -21.52 5.74 -10.40
C GLY A 159 -20.50 5.34 -11.45
N LEU A 160 -19.46 4.67 -10.99
CA LEU A 160 -18.42 4.11 -11.82
C LEU A 160 -18.14 2.69 -11.35
N THR A 161 -18.13 1.75 -12.30
CA THR A 161 -17.68 0.37 -12.04
C THR A 161 -16.50 0.09 -12.95
N LEU A 162 -15.39 -0.37 -12.36
CA LEU A 162 -14.17 -0.75 -13.06
C LEU A 162 -13.78 -2.17 -12.72
N VAL A 163 -13.32 -2.93 -13.71
CA VAL A 163 -12.65 -4.21 -13.51
C VAL A 163 -11.23 -4.06 -14.03
N LEU A 164 -10.28 -4.17 -13.13
CA LEU A 164 -8.87 -4.00 -13.41
C LEU A 164 -8.13 -5.33 -13.23
N THR A 165 -7.12 -5.56 -14.04
CA THR A 165 -6.19 -6.68 -13.91
C THR A 165 -4.78 -6.15 -13.67
N LYS A 166 -4.05 -6.81 -12.79
CA LYS A 166 -2.66 -6.48 -12.50
C LYS A 166 -1.79 -6.85 -13.69
N GLY A 167 -1.03 -5.88 -14.19
CA GLY A 167 -0.11 -6.03 -15.32
C GLY A 167 1.34 -6.14 -14.90
#